data_75efad582d40a2ae0c9d0bdca10b68da
#
_entry.id   75efad582d40a2ae0c9d0bdca10b68da
#
_cell.length_a   1.000
_cell.length_b   1.000
_cell.length_c   1.000
_cell.angle_alpha   90.00
_cell.angle_beta   90.00
_cell.angle_gamma   90.00
#
_symmetry.space_group_name_H-M   'P 1'
#
loop_
_entity.id
_entity.type
_entity.pdbx_description
1 polymer ?
#
loop_
_entity_poly.entity_id
_entity_poly.type
_entity_poly.pdbx_seq_one_letter_code
_entity_poly.pdbx_strand_id
1 'polypeptide(L)'
;MLTFVALLSLSTMAQEKTVVTPPEGLQTESWLLTAQRYDALEYTVDAYLPINVGFDGNDVYVQGMNMYLPGSWVKGIRNGNQLTFAANQYYGELSDNEGTSFDTYFAGCDISWFDGVSGLQPIDVTFTINETGTKWTTNTVLVVNSQTDGIAGFDYLKDVVIAKSIEGAATPKAPSIYQFLPFDQEEGYGGVSLTFPPVDIDGNPLQTDKLSYILYKDVEHEETTITIPAWDEETQDYVDMTEIPYNFTDDWNIQAHGYAAYFYEPSSSWNRIGVKAIYRGGDEERESEISWLLLKPFANEATVFDFSAMDKDTTPYSTNSSNAGDITTAKVLSADNVTLTISPCEGGNTPNRYWLDYNLQTIQLRMYGGTLTFDVPDNYTIENIWFFASEWNDDTWFSCGDYEDGVWTGSAQHVVVNIADYKPNTKINSIAVVVKETATGISTQKTFAPTGSWYTLQGVKFDSTPTQKGLYIHHGHIVVVK
;
A
#
# COMPACT_ATOMS: atom_id res chain seq x y z
N MET A 1 56.59 43.61 -25.38
CA MET A 1 55.67 42.62 -25.95
C MET A 1 54.57 42.40 -24.85
N LEU A 2 53.47 43.16 -24.93
CA LEU A 2 52.38 43.11 -24.00
C LEU A 2 51.35 42.10 -24.53
N THR A 3 51.15 41.01 -23.79
CA THR A 3 50.16 40.02 -24.12
C THR A 3 48.82 40.47 -23.52
N PHE A 4 47.84 40.83 -24.34
CA PHE A 4 46.48 41.11 -23.98
C PHE A 4 45.80 39.75 -23.68
N VAL A 5 45.46 39.49 -22.44
CA VAL A 5 44.52 38.42 -22.04
C VAL A 5 43.12 39.00 -22.19
N ALA A 6 42.41 38.59 -23.24
CA ALA A 6 40.99 38.87 -23.37
C ALA A 6 40.23 37.97 -22.38
N LEU A 7 39.74 38.57 -21.29
CA LEU A 7 38.69 37.97 -20.45
C LEU A 7 37.40 37.96 -21.29
N LEU A 8 37.05 36.80 -21.82
CA LEU A 8 35.70 36.52 -22.26
C LEU A 8 34.84 36.43 -21.02
N SER A 9 34.15 37.53 -20.67
CA SER A 9 33.01 37.48 -19.78
C SER A 9 31.92 36.67 -20.47
N LEU A 10 31.74 35.42 -20.10
CA LEU A 10 30.51 34.68 -20.34
C LEU A 10 29.41 35.42 -19.57
N SER A 11 28.71 36.32 -20.27
CA SER A 11 27.42 36.79 -19.78
C SER A 11 26.52 35.57 -19.70
N THR A 12 26.23 35.10 -18.50
CA THR A 12 25.08 34.27 -18.26
C THR A 12 23.87 35.10 -18.70
N MET A 13 23.36 34.83 -19.88
CA MET A 13 22.10 35.39 -20.34
C MET A 13 21.08 34.88 -19.34
N ALA A 14 20.46 35.80 -18.57
CA ALA A 14 19.31 35.43 -17.75
C ALA A 14 18.30 34.75 -18.67
N GLN A 15 17.92 33.55 -18.34
CA GLN A 15 16.94 32.79 -19.14
C GLN A 15 15.61 33.55 -19.14
N GLU A 16 14.97 33.59 -20.31
CA GLU A 16 13.69 34.31 -20.45
C GLU A 16 12.60 33.61 -19.62
N LYS A 17 11.98 34.34 -18.71
CA LYS A 17 10.88 33.86 -17.88
C LYS A 17 9.53 33.97 -18.60
N THR A 18 9.43 33.36 -19.75
CA THR A 18 8.21 33.40 -20.56
C THR A 18 7.38 32.14 -20.26
N VAL A 19 6.25 32.32 -19.60
CA VAL A 19 5.27 31.26 -19.37
C VAL A 19 4.67 30.80 -20.69
N VAL A 20 4.64 29.51 -20.93
CA VAL A 20 3.93 28.93 -22.08
C VAL A 20 2.43 29.16 -21.93
N THR A 21 1.85 29.87 -22.89
CA THR A 21 0.40 30.12 -22.95
C THR A 21 -0.17 29.42 -24.17
N PRO A 22 -1.12 28.46 -23.99
CA PRO A 22 -1.77 27.83 -25.12
C PRO A 22 -2.68 28.81 -25.87
N PRO A 23 -3.00 28.56 -27.16
CA PRO A 23 -3.96 29.36 -27.90
C PRO A 23 -5.32 29.45 -27.20
N GLU A 24 -5.97 30.60 -27.32
CA GLU A 24 -7.33 30.79 -26.79
C GLU A 24 -8.31 29.78 -27.43
N GLY A 25 -9.08 29.08 -26.59
CA GLY A 25 -10.06 28.08 -27.03
C GLY A 25 -9.45 26.72 -27.41
N LEU A 26 -8.17 26.48 -27.12
CA LEU A 26 -7.54 25.17 -27.34
C LEU A 26 -8.35 24.09 -26.61
N GLN A 27 -8.80 23.08 -27.36
CA GLN A 27 -9.45 21.92 -26.78
C GLN A 27 -8.39 20.94 -26.27
N THR A 28 -8.61 20.42 -25.06
CA THR A 28 -7.69 19.46 -24.43
C THR A 28 -8.37 18.13 -24.19
N GLU A 29 -7.56 17.09 -24.18
CA GLU A 29 -7.94 15.72 -23.82
C GLU A 29 -7.23 15.31 -22.53
N SER A 30 -7.87 14.45 -21.74
CA SER A 30 -7.26 13.88 -20.52
C SER A 30 -6.30 12.76 -20.88
N TRP A 31 -5.08 12.85 -20.38
CA TRP A 31 -4.00 11.88 -20.52
C TRP A 31 -3.37 11.60 -19.15
N LEU A 32 -2.61 10.53 -19.05
CA LEU A 32 -1.85 10.18 -17.86
C LEU A 32 -0.37 10.07 -18.20
N LEU A 33 0.46 10.75 -17.43
CA LEU A 33 1.90 10.52 -17.40
C LEU A 33 2.18 9.52 -16.26
N THR A 34 2.81 8.40 -16.59
CA THR A 34 3.33 7.41 -15.66
C THR A 34 4.84 7.38 -15.70
N ALA A 35 5.49 7.25 -14.57
CA ALA A 35 6.94 7.24 -14.45
C ALA A 35 7.41 6.58 -13.16
N GLN A 36 8.71 6.30 -13.07
CA GLN A 36 9.42 6.09 -11.81
C GLN A 36 9.99 7.43 -11.35
N ARG A 37 9.52 7.91 -10.19
CA ARG A 37 9.98 9.17 -9.61
C ARG A 37 11.11 8.91 -8.63
N TYR A 38 12.18 9.69 -8.77
CA TYR A 38 13.28 9.77 -7.80
C TYR A 38 13.17 11.07 -7.04
N ASP A 39 13.09 10.99 -5.73
CA ASP A 39 13.25 12.17 -4.89
C ASP A 39 14.73 12.38 -4.50
N ALA A 40 15.01 13.50 -3.82
CA ALA A 40 16.35 13.86 -3.38
C ALA A 40 16.93 12.91 -2.30
N LEU A 41 16.13 11.95 -1.82
CA LEU A 41 16.48 10.99 -0.77
C LEU A 41 16.74 9.57 -1.31
N GLU A 42 16.87 9.42 -2.65
CA GLU A 42 17.13 8.15 -3.34
C GLU A 42 15.97 7.14 -3.31
N TYR A 43 14.76 7.55 -2.96
CA TYR A 43 13.58 6.68 -3.01
C TYR A 43 12.96 6.71 -4.40
N THR A 44 12.66 5.52 -4.92
CA THR A 44 11.93 5.36 -6.18
C THR A 44 10.49 4.98 -5.87
N VAL A 45 9.56 5.77 -6.38
CA VAL A 45 8.13 5.52 -6.26
C VAL A 45 7.45 5.62 -7.62
N ASP A 46 6.36 4.88 -7.80
CA ASP A 46 5.52 5.04 -8.99
C ASP A 46 4.84 6.42 -8.97
N ALA A 47 4.95 7.15 -10.08
CA ALA A 47 4.32 8.45 -10.26
C ALA A 47 3.20 8.37 -11.29
N TYR A 48 2.06 8.97 -10.97
CA TYR A 48 0.89 9.07 -11.82
C TYR A 48 0.47 10.54 -11.88
N LEU A 49 0.78 11.23 -12.97
CA LEU A 49 0.43 12.64 -13.14
C LEU A 49 -0.71 12.75 -14.17
N PRO A 50 -1.93 13.11 -13.75
CA PRO A 50 -2.99 13.49 -14.67
C PRO A 50 -2.57 14.74 -15.44
N ILE A 51 -2.61 14.68 -16.77
CA ILE A 51 -2.21 15.78 -17.64
C ILE A 51 -3.30 16.08 -18.67
N ASN A 52 -3.33 17.32 -19.13
CA ASN A 52 -4.18 17.74 -20.25
C ASN A 52 -3.33 17.98 -21.49
N VAL A 53 -3.73 17.41 -22.61
CA VAL A 53 -3.00 17.54 -23.88
C VAL A 53 -3.88 18.22 -24.92
N GLY A 54 -3.38 19.29 -25.53
CA GLY A 54 -4.04 20.00 -26.62
C GLY A 54 -3.15 20.06 -27.86
N PHE A 55 -3.78 20.00 -29.04
CA PHE A 55 -3.11 20.02 -30.35
C PHE A 55 -3.52 21.22 -31.16
N ASP A 56 -2.53 21.98 -31.65
CA ASP A 56 -2.72 23.06 -32.62
C ASP A 56 -1.76 22.85 -33.79
N GLY A 57 -2.22 22.18 -34.84
CA GLY A 57 -1.38 21.77 -35.96
C GLY A 57 -0.27 20.81 -35.51
N ASN A 58 0.98 21.25 -35.64
CA ASN A 58 2.17 20.51 -35.17
C ASN A 58 2.56 20.89 -33.74
N ASP A 59 1.97 21.93 -33.18
CA ASP A 59 2.24 22.36 -31.82
C ASP A 59 1.40 21.50 -30.84
N VAL A 60 2.04 21.01 -29.79
CA VAL A 60 1.43 20.20 -28.76
C VAL A 60 1.64 20.89 -27.42
N TYR A 61 0.55 21.16 -26.73
CA TYR A 61 0.55 21.81 -25.42
C TYR A 61 0.17 20.80 -24.36
N VAL A 62 1.00 20.71 -23.31
CA VAL A 62 0.77 19.77 -22.19
C VAL A 62 0.75 20.55 -20.88
N GLN A 63 -0.34 20.37 -20.12
CA GLN A 63 -0.50 20.92 -18.78
C GLN A 63 -0.33 19.81 -17.74
N GLY A 64 0.31 20.11 -16.60
CA GLY A 64 0.38 19.19 -15.46
C GLY A 64 1.60 18.28 -15.44
N MET A 65 2.62 18.52 -16.26
CA MET A 65 3.88 17.73 -16.20
C MET A 65 4.77 18.05 -14.99
N ASN A 66 4.40 19.05 -14.19
CA ASN A 66 5.04 19.40 -12.93
C ASN A 66 4.03 19.26 -11.78
N MET A 67 4.27 18.33 -10.87
CA MET A 67 3.34 18.07 -9.74
C MET A 67 3.22 19.24 -8.76
N TYR A 68 4.27 20.08 -8.66
CA TYR A 68 4.25 21.26 -7.78
C TYR A 68 3.54 22.47 -8.42
N LEU A 69 3.45 22.50 -9.75
CA LEU A 69 2.76 23.54 -10.51
C LEU A 69 1.85 22.89 -11.57
N PRO A 70 0.77 22.20 -11.15
CA PRO A 70 -0.09 21.41 -12.06
C PRO A 70 -0.83 22.29 -13.08
N GLY A 71 -0.91 23.60 -12.86
CA GLY A 71 -1.46 24.57 -13.81
C GLY A 71 -0.50 24.99 -14.93
N SER A 72 0.80 24.66 -14.83
CA SER A 72 1.80 25.10 -15.80
C SER A 72 1.72 24.32 -17.12
N TRP A 73 2.13 24.97 -18.19
CA TRP A 73 2.13 24.42 -19.55
C TRP A 73 3.54 24.28 -20.10
N VAL A 74 3.73 23.25 -20.91
CA VAL A 74 4.90 23.10 -21.79
C VAL A 74 4.44 22.94 -23.23
N LYS A 75 5.27 23.38 -24.18
CA LYS A 75 4.99 23.29 -25.62
C LYS A 75 6.00 22.39 -26.29
N GLY A 76 5.51 21.39 -27.01
CA GLY A 76 6.28 20.53 -27.89
C GLY A 76 5.94 20.74 -29.34
N ILE A 77 6.80 20.25 -30.24
CA ILE A 77 6.59 20.27 -31.69
C ILE A 77 6.60 18.83 -32.19
N ARG A 78 5.51 18.46 -32.85
CA ARG A 78 5.36 17.15 -33.50
C ARG A 78 5.95 17.14 -34.90
N ASN A 79 6.79 16.16 -35.19
CA ASN A 79 7.32 15.88 -36.50
C ASN A 79 7.20 14.39 -36.82
N GLY A 80 6.14 14.01 -37.55
CA GLY A 80 5.81 12.62 -37.80
C GLY A 80 5.43 11.87 -36.54
N ASN A 81 6.21 10.85 -36.19
CA ASN A 81 6.06 10.06 -34.98
C ASN A 81 6.93 10.52 -33.79
N GLN A 82 7.58 11.68 -33.93
CA GLN A 82 8.34 12.26 -32.83
C GLN A 82 7.70 13.55 -32.36
N LEU A 83 7.76 13.75 -31.02
CA LEU A 83 7.30 14.94 -30.33
C LEU A 83 8.45 15.45 -29.45
N THR A 84 8.97 16.64 -29.76
CA THR A 84 10.10 17.22 -29.04
C THR A 84 9.66 18.43 -28.22
N PHE A 85 9.97 18.43 -26.94
CA PHE A 85 9.86 19.57 -26.04
C PHE A 85 11.25 20.15 -25.81
N ALA A 86 11.42 21.44 -26.12
CA ALA A 86 12.67 22.13 -25.84
C ALA A 86 12.93 22.21 -24.34
N ALA A 87 14.19 22.09 -23.95
CA ALA A 87 14.59 22.30 -22.56
C ALA A 87 14.38 23.74 -22.10
N ASN A 88 14.37 23.95 -20.81
CA ASN A 88 14.31 25.26 -20.16
C ASN A 88 13.05 26.08 -20.43
N GLN A 89 11.92 25.42 -20.68
CA GLN A 89 10.63 26.11 -20.65
C GLN A 89 10.27 26.46 -19.21
N TYR A 90 9.91 27.71 -18.97
CA TYR A 90 9.59 28.21 -17.63
C TYR A 90 8.25 27.68 -17.16
N TYR A 91 8.26 26.98 -16.03
CA TYR A 91 7.06 26.47 -15.37
C TYR A 91 6.38 27.51 -14.47
N GLY A 92 7.20 28.25 -13.72
CA GLY A 92 6.75 29.17 -12.68
C GLY A 92 7.74 29.26 -11.54
N GLU A 93 7.34 30.01 -10.52
CA GLU A 93 8.08 30.18 -9.27
C GLU A 93 7.51 29.24 -8.20
N LEU A 94 8.37 28.55 -7.46
CA LEU A 94 8.05 27.80 -6.25
C LEU A 94 8.69 28.49 -5.05
N SER A 95 8.15 28.26 -3.86
CA SER A 95 8.76 28.66 -2.59
C SER A 95 9.04 27.44 -1.75
N ASP A 96 10.19 27.44 -1.07
CA ASP A 96 10.52 26.44 -0.08
C ASP A 96 9.78 26.69 1.26
N ASN A 97 9.96 25.81 2.22
CA ASN A 97 9.35 25.90 3.55
C ASN A 97 9.89 27.09 4.38
N GLU A 98 11.00 27.72 3.97
CA GLU A 98 11.59 28.91 4.58
C GLU A 98 11.10 30.21 3.92
N GLY A 99 10.28 30.08 2.86
CA GLY A 99 9.73 31.20 2.09
C GLY A 99 10.69 31.77 1.05
N THR A 100 11.77 31.03 0.70
CA THR A 100 12.67 31.41 -0.38
C THR A 100 12.07 30.99 -1.72
N SER A 101 11.84 31.95 -2.59
CA SER A 101 11.32 31.70 -3.93
C SER A 101 12.43 31.35 -4.92
N PHE A 102 12.13 30.41 -5.81
CA PHE A 102 13.03 30.02 -6.89
C PHE A 102 12.27 29.67 -8.18
N ASP A 103 12.90 29.99 -9.31
CA ASP A 103 12.34 29.72 -10.64
C ASP A 103 12.49 28.25 -11.01
N THR A 104 11.46 27.68 -11.65
CA THR A 104 11.47 26.29 -12.09
C THR A 104 11.27 26.16 -13.61
N TYR A 105 11.94 25.18 -14.18
CA TYR A 105 11.96 24.97 -15.63
C TYR A 105 11.82 23.48 -15.97
N PHE A 106 11.16 23.20 -17.10
CA PHE A 106 11.10 21.87 -17.71
C PHE A 106 12.42 21.55 -18.42
N ALA A 107 12.93 20.34 -18.22
CA ALA A 107 14.02 19.81 -19.05
C ALA A 107 14.05 18.27 -19.01
N GLY A 108 14.83 17.69 -19.93
CA GLY A 108 15.40 16.38 -19.76
C GLY A 108 16.81 16.44 -19.20
N CYS A 109 17.31 15.31 -18.68
CA CYS A 109 18.70 15.14 -18.32
C CYS A 109 19.24 13.77 -18.77
N ASP A 110 20.55 13.67 -18.88
CA ASP A 110 21.22 12.39 -19.09
C ASP A 110 21.22 11.61 -17.76
N ILE A 111 20.86 10.33 -17.82
CA ILE A 111 20.81 9.45 -16.64
C ILE A 111 22.20 9.26 -15.99
N SER A 112 23.28 9.38 -16.75
CA SER A 112 24.65 9.33 -16.23
C SER A 112 24.94 10.42 -15.19
N TRP A 113 24.10 11.44 -15.12
CA TRP A 113 24.20 12.51 -14.14
C TRP A 113 23.96 12.03 -12.70
N PHE A 114 23.16 10.97 -12.49
CA PHE A 114 22.94 10.40 -11.17
C PHE A 114 24.20 9.81 -10.49
N ASP A 115 25.26 9.56 -11.27
CA ASP A 115 26.53 9.04 -10.76
C ASP A 115 27.41 10.09 -10.04
N GLY A 116 26.86 11.22 -9.64
CA GLY A 116 27.51 12.21 -8.77
C GLY A 116 28.38 13.23 -9.52
N VAL A 117 28.17 13.42 -10.80
CA VAL A 117 28.83 14.49 -11.58
C VAL A 117 28.12 15.81 -11.35
N SER A 118 28.84 16.80 -10.85
CA SER A 118 28.33 18.14 -10.57
C SER A 118 27.87 18.86 -11.84
N GLY A 119 26.60 19.27 -11.86
CA GLY A 119 26.02 20.18 -12.84
C GLY A 119 25.08 19.51 -13.82
N LEU A 120 23.77 19.64 -13.57
CA LEU A 120 22.74 19.26 -14.51
C LEU A 120 22.96 19.98 -15.86
N GLN A 121 22.96 19.23 -16.97
CA GLN A 121 22.88 19.76 -18.28
C GLN A 121 21.49 19.57 -18.87
N PRO A 122 20.62 20.61 -18.91
CA PRO A 122 19.30 20.51 -19.48
C PRO A 122 19.35 20.14 -20.96
N ILE A 123 18.59 19.11 -21.33
CA ILE A 123 18.45 18.67 -22.72
C ILE A 123 16.99 18.63 -23.15
N ASP A 124 16.75 18.73 -24.46
CA ASP A 124 15.41 18.56 -25.02
C ASP A 124 14.91 17.15 -24.78
N VAL A 125 13.58 17.03 -24.58
CA VAL A 125 12.92 15.75 -24.41
C VAL A 125 12.19 15.37 -25.69
N THR A 126 12.56 14.22 -26.25
CA THR A 126 11.87 13.68 -27.44
C THR A 126 11.13 12.41 -27.08
N PHE A 127 9.84 12.41 -27.35
CA PHE A 127 8.97 11.24 -27.25
C PHE A 127 8.78 10.59 -28.61
N THR A 128 8.68 9.26 -28.61
CA THR A 128 8.20 8.48 -29.75
C THR A 128 6.71 8.23 -29.58
N ILE A 129 5.93 8.59 -30.59
CA ILE A 129 4.48 8.41 -30.64
C ILE A 129 4.18 7.05 -31.28
N ASN A 130 3.28 6.25 -30.67
CA ASN A 130 2.82 4.99 -31.23
C ASN A 130 1.98 5.21 -32.52
N GLU A 131 1.69 4.13 -33.24
CA GLU A 131 0.96 4.20 -34.53
C GLU A 131 -0.45 4.81 -34.41
N THR A 132 -1.13 4.61 -33.28
CA THR A 132 -2.47 5.15 -33.02
C THR A 132 -2.45 6.60 -32.53
N GLY A 133 -1.30 7.14 -32.17
CA GLY A 133 -1.17 8.49 -31.61
C GLY A 133 -1.58 8.64 -30.16
N THR A 134 -1.91 7.54 -29.47
CA THR A 134 -2.50 7.54 -28.11
C THR A 134 -1.49 7.24 -27.00
N LYS A 135 -0.23 6.97 -27.34
CA LYS A 135 0.82 6.65 -26.38
C LYS A 135 2.16 7.22 -26.83
N TRP A 136 2.85 7.89 -25.91
CA TRP A 136 4.18 8.47 -26.12
C TRP A 136 5.15 7.87 -25.11
N THR A 137 6.37 7.57 -25.55
CA THR A 137 7.43 7.01 -24.70
C THR A 137 8.73 7.74 -24.94
N THR A 138 9.54 7.90 -23.90
CA THR A 138 10.89 8.45 -23.99
C THR A 138 11.84 7.68 -23.10
N ASN A 139 13.13 7.65 -23.49
CA ASN A 139 14.22 7.17 -22.65
C ASN A 139 14.92 8.31 -21.90
N THR A 140 14.53 9.57 -22.17
CA THR A 140 15.08 10.73 -21.48
C THR A 140 14.43 10.85 -20.11
N VAL A 141 15.22 11.04 -19.07
CA VAL A 141 14.72 11.37 -17.74
C VAL A 141 14.21 12.80 -17.77
N LEU A 142 12.96 13.01 -17.36
CA LEU A 142 12.41 14.36 -17.16
C LEU A 142 12.88 14.89 -15.81
N VAL A 143 13.10 16.18 -15.73
CA VAL A 143 13.52 16.85 -14.52
C VAL A 143 12.88 18.23 -14.40
N VAL A 144 12.49 18.59 -13.19
CA VAL A 144 12.22 19.98 -12.82
C VAL A 144 13.55 20.57 -12.38
N ASN A 145 14.03 21.59 -13.07
CA ASN A 145 15.29 22.25 -12.70
C ASN A 145 15.05 23.65 -12.13
N SER A 146 15.93 24.05 -11.23
CA SER A 146 16.00 25.39 -10.66
C SER A 146 17.33 26.05 -11.06
N GLN A 147 17.35 27.37 -11.21
CA GLN A 147 18.52 28.15 -11.64
C GLN A 147 18.96 29.22 -10.63
N THR A 148 18.52 29.14 -9.37
CA THR A 148 18.75 30.22 -8.38
C THR A 148 20.23 30.39 -8.02
N ASP A 149 21.00 29.29 -7.85
CA ASP A 149 22.42 29.29 -7.52
C ASP A 149 23.25 28.34 -8.40
N GLY A 150 22.90 28.24 -9.66
CA GLY A 150 23.36 27.24 -10.59
C GLY A 150 22.22 26.34 -11.02
N ILE A 151 22.46 25.45 -11.98
CA ILE A 151 21.40 24.54 -12.43
C ILE A 151 21.39 23.36 -11.48
N ALA A 152 20.32 23.24 -10.69
CA ALA A 152 20.05 22.11 -9.81
C ALA A 152 18.73 21.44 -10.22
N GLY A 153 18.75 20.13 -10.36
CA GLY A 153 17.54 19.35 -10.62
C GLY A 153 16.93 18.81 -9.33
N PHE A 154 15.64 18.76 -9.33
CA PHE A 154 14.86 18.03 -8.36
C PHE A 154 13.67 17.37 -9.06
N ASP A 155 13.08 16.34 -8.47
CA ASP A 155 11.95 15.62 -9.05
C ASP A 155 12.25 15.01 -10.43
N TYR A 156 12.94 13.90 -10.40
CA TYR A 156 13.36 13.18 -11.60
C TYR A 156 12.35 12.10 -11.96
N LEU A 157 11.87 12.08 -13.21
CA LEU A 157 10.94 11.09 -13.73
C LEU A 157 11.63 10.23 -14.79
N LYS A 158 11.81 8.95 -14.49
CA LYS A 158 12.41 7.94 -15.38
C LYS A 158 11.33 7.01 -15.95
N ASP A 159 11.63 6.36 -17.07
CA ASP A 159 10.72 5.41 -17.74
C ASP A 159 9.34 6.02 -18.03
N VAL A 160 9.37 7.27 -18.51
CA VAL A 160 8.17 8.09 -18.72
C VAL A 160 7.34 7.56 -19.88
N VAL A 161 6.07 7.31 -19.59
CA VAL A 161 5.03 6.97 -20.54
C VAL A 161 3.88 7.96 -20.41
N ILE A 162 3.44 8.54 -21.51
CA ILE A 162 2.26 9.40 -21.57
C ILE A 162 1.23 8.69 -22.43
N ALA A 163 0.02 8.45 -21.91
CA ALA A 163 -1.03 7.74 -22.63
C ALA A 163 -2.40 8.40 -22.44
N LYS A 164 -3.22 8.36 -23.51
CA LYS A 164 -4.57 8.93 -23.52
C LYS A 164 -5.49 8.14 -22.60
N SER A 165 -6.26 8.84 -21.80
CA SER A 165 -7.25 8.23 -20.89
C SER A 165 -8.44 7.67 -21.65
N ILE A 166 -9.02 6.57 -21.12
CA ILE A 166 -10.24 5.95 -21.64
C ILE A 166 -11.43 6.89 -21.37
N GLU A 167 -12.27 7.10 -22.37
CA GLU A 167 -13.49 7.90 -22.25
C GLU A 167 -14.71 7.06 -21.84
N GLY A 168 -14.67 5.74 -22.12
CA GLY A 168 -15.78 4.82 -21.87
C GLY A 168 -15.73 4.14 -20.49
N ALA A 169 -16.70 3.26 -20.26
CA ALA A 169 -16.73 2.43 -19.04
C ALA A 169 -15.54 1.47 -18.99
N ALA A 170 -14.87 1.42 -17.85
CA ALA A 170 -13.76 0.51 -17.58
C ALA A 170 -13.72 0.15 -16.09
N THR A 171 -13.32 -1.07 -15.76
CA THR A 171 -13.16 -1.49 -14.37
C THR A 171 -11.85 -0.94 -13.82
N PRO A 172 -11.87 -0.06 -12.80
CA PRO A 172 -10.65 0.50 -12.25
C PRO A 172 -9.83 -0.58 -11.53
N LYS A 173 -8.50 -0.42 -11.56
CA LYS A 173 -7.61 -1.22 -10.73
C LYS A 173 -7.87 -0.88 -9.27
N ALA A 174 -7.96 -1.91 -8.42
CA ALA A 174 -8.14 -1.69 -6.98
C ALA A 174 -6.95 -0.92 -6.40
N PRO A 175 -7.21 0.12 -5.59
CA PRO A 175 -6.16 0.74 -4.79
C PRO A 175 -5.59 -0.26 -3.77
N SER A 176 -4.43 0.03 -3.19
CA SER A 176 -3.88 -0.77 -2.09
C SER A 176 -3.52 0.12 -0.91
N ILE A 177 -3.70 -0.42 0.30
CA ILE A 177 -3.27 0.22 1.54
C ILE A 177 -1.86 -0.28 1.83
N TYR A 178 -0.86 0.61 1.87
CA TYR A 178 0.52 0.25 2.19
C TYR A 178 0.93 0.65 3.61
N GLN A 179 0.15 1.54 4.25
CA GLN A 179 0.37 1.92 5.63
C GLN A 179 -0.96 2.13 6.34
N PHE A 180 -1.05 1.66 7.57
CA PHE A 180 -2.16 1.88 8.48
C PHE A 180 -1.64 2.51 9.77
N LEU A 181 -2.19 3.66 10.16
CA LEU A 181 -1.97 4.30 11.44
C LEU A 181 -3.19 4.01 12.33
N PRO A 182 -3.05 3.17 13.38
CA PRO A 182 -4.15 2.94 14.31
C PRO A 182 -4.63 4.23 14.96
N PHE A 183 -5.92 4.29 15.33
CA PHE A 183 -6.45 5.44 16.05
C PHE A 183 -5.71 5.63 17.38
N ASP A 184 -5.10 6.79 17.56
CA ASP A 184 -4.46 7.21 18.80
C ASP A 184 -5.44 8.06 19.63
N GLN A 185 -5.62 7.70 20.91
CA GLN A 185 -6.55 8.41 21.79
C GLN A 185 -6.05 9.79 22.24
N GLU A 186 -4.72 10.01 22.27
CA GLU A 186 -4.13 11.28 22.66
C GLU A 186 -4.16 12.27 21.49
N GLU A 187 -3.84 11.80 20.28
CA GLU A 187 -3.88 12.60 19.05
C GLU A 187 -5.31 12.76 18.50
N GLY A 188 -6.18 11.78 18.75
CA GLY A 188 -7.59 11.83 18.36
C GLY A 188 -7.88 11.42 16.91
N TYR A 189 -6.91 10.85 16.21
CA TYR A 189 -7.08 10.37 14.82
C TYR A 189 -6.31 9.08 14.55
N GLY A 190 -6.67 8.41 13.46
CA GLY A 190 -5.93 7.36 12.78
C GLY A 190 -5.88 7.63 11.29
N GLY A 191 -5.19 6.82 10.51
CA GLY A 191 -5.06 7.09 9.08
C GLY A 191 -4.67 5.89 8.24
N VAL A 192 -4.77 6.07 6.93
CA VAL A 192 -4.28 5.13 5.92
C VAL A 192 -3.47 5.88 4.87
N SER A 193 -2.46 5.20 4.32
CA SER A 193 -1.77 5.66 3.12
C SER A 193 -2.04 4.68 1.98
N LEU A 194 -2.37 5.21 0.81
CA LEU A 194 -2.84 4.45 -0.35
C LEU A 194 -1.88 4.55 -1.52
N THR A 195 -1.73 3.44 -2.25
CA THR A 195 -1.28 3.47 -3.64
C THR A 195 -2.52 3.36 -4.53
N PHE A 196 -2.81 4.40 -5.29
CA PHE A 196 -4.00 4.48 -6.12
C PHE A 196 -3.64 4.85 -7.57
N PRO A 197 -3.24 3.89 -8.42
CA PRO A 197 -2.98 4.15 -9.83
C PRO A 197 -4.30 4.43 -10.58
N PRO A 198 -4.43 5.56 -11.30
CA PRO A 198 -5.63 5.88 -12.06
C PRO A 198 -5.68 5.14 -13.40
N VAL A 199 -5.66 3.82 -13.34
CA VAL A 199 -5.69 2.91 -14.49
C VAL A 199 -6.76 1.83 -14.30
N ASP A 200 -7.20 1.23 -15.40
CA ASP A 200 -8.06 0.05 -15.36
C ASP A 200 -7.26 -1.24 -15.05
N ILE A 201 -7.97 -2.36 -14.97
CA ILE A 201 -7.36 -3.68 -14.70
C ILE A 201 -6.37 -4.13 -15.77
N ASP A 202 -6.42 -3.56 -16.97
CA ASP A 202 -5.51 -3.83 -18.08
C ASP A 202 -4.36 -2.81 -18.16
N GLY A 203 -4.32 -1.83 -17.24
CA GLY A 203 -3.29 -0.80 -17.16
C GLY A 203 -3.51 0.39 -18.09
N ASN A 204 -4.70 0.56 -18.66
CA ASN A 204 -5.02 1.72 -19.46
C ASN A 204 -5.44 2.90 -18.58
N PRO A 205 -5.00 4.13 -18.89
CA PRO A 205 -5.32 5.31 -18.11
C PRO A 205 -6.82 5.60 -18.03
N LEU A 206 -7.28 6.01 -16.86
CA LEU A 206 -8.64 6.49 -16.61
C LEU A 206 -8.68 8.01 -16.49
N GLN A 207 -9.85 8.61 -16.74
CA GLN A 207 -10.09 10.02 -16.47
C GLN A 207 -10.24 10.24 -14.97
N THR A 208 -9.31 10.98 -14.38
CA THR A 208 -9.24 11.12 -12.91
C THR A 208 -10.36 11.96 -12.32
N ASP A 209 -11.00 12.82 -13.10
CA ASP A 209 -12.20 13.58 -12.73
C ASP A 209 -13.46 12.70 -12.60
N LYS A 210 -13.40 11.46 -13.08
CA LYS A 210 -14.46 10.45 -13.00
C LYS A 210 -14.12 9.27 -12.09
N LEU A 211 -12.98 9.36 -11.40
CA LEU A 211 -12.48 8.34 -10.51
C LEU A 211 -12.63 8.79 -9.06
N SER A 212 -13.07 7.87 -8.20
CA SER A 212 -13.22 8.08 -6.77
C SER A 212 -12.86 6.80 -6.01
N TYR A 213 -12.77 6.90 -4.68
CA TYR A 213 -12.56 5.74 -3.82
C TYR A 213 -13.41 5.82 -2.56
N ILE A 214 -13.66 4.64 -1.97
CA ILE A 214 -14.36 4.47 -0.69
C ILE A 214 -13.49 3.62 0.22
N LEU A 215 -13.34 4.05 1.48
CA LEU A 215 -12.71 3.29 2.54
C LEU A 215 -13.76 2.45 3.29
N TYR A 216 -13.39 1.24 3.67
CA TYR A 216 -14.22 0.29 4.39
C TYR A 216 -13.50 -0.17 5.65
N LYS A 217 -14.26 -0.45 6.69
CA LYS A 217 -13.84 -1.23 7.85
C LYS A 217 -14.70 -2.49 7.95
N ASP A 218 -14.12 -3.54 8.49
CA ASP A 218 -14.83 -4.78 8.79
C ASP A 218 -14.58 -5.14 10.25
N VAL A 219 -15.67 -5.35 10.97
CA VAL A 219 -15.68 -5.79 12.36
C VAL A 219 -16.48 -7.09 12.44
N GLU A 220 -15.79 -8.21 12.67
CA GLU A 220 -16.41 -9.53 12.79
C GLU A 220 -17.37 -9.89 11.64
N HIS A 221 -16.89 -9.65 10.38
CA HIS A 221 -17.60 -9.85 9.11
C HIS A 221 -18.75 -8.86 8.84
N GLU A 222 -18.82 -7.76 9.57
CA GLU A 222 -19.73 -6.65 9.29
C GLU A 222 -18.96 -5.52 8.60
N GLU A 223 -19.10 -5.44 7.29
CA GLU A 223 -18.44 -4.43 6.45
C GLU A 223 -19.24 -3.13 6.48
N THR A 224 -18.58 -2.01 6.79
CA THR A 224 -19.16 -0.66 6.77
C THR A 224 -18.18 0.33 6.17
N THR A 225 -18.70 1.43 5.63
CA THR A 225 -17.85 2.50 5.10
C THR A 225 -17.27 3.35 6.22
N ILE A 226 -16.08 3.90 5.96
CA ILE A 226 -15.46 4.92 6.82
C ILE A 226 -15.80 6.28 6.24
N THR A 227 -16.18 7.21 7.12
CA THR A 227 -16.45 8.60 6.76
C THR A 227 -15.28 9.47 7.20
N ILE A 228 -14.80 10.31 6.29
CA ILE A 228 -13.71 11.26 6.53
C ILE A 228 -14.30 12.67 6.57
N PRO A 229 -14.10 13.45 7.64
CA PRO A 229 -14.46 14.87 7.64
C PRO A 229 -13.48 15.64 6.74
N ALA A 230 -14.00 16.24 5.69
CA ALA A 230 -13.23 17.02 4.72
C ALA A 230 -13.58 18.50 4.83
N TRP A 231 -12.58 19.38 4.73
CA TRP A 231 -12.80 20.82 4.74
C TRP A 231 -13.42 21.27 3.42
N ASP A 232 -14.56 21.92 3.50
CA ASP A 232 -15.25 22.51 2.36
C ASP A 232 -15.00 24.02 2.32
N GLU A 233 -14.27 24.47 1.30
CA GLU A 233 -13.91 25.87 1.10
C GLU A 233 -15.14 26.77 0.83
N GLU A 234 -16.22 26.23 0.25
CA GLU A 234 -17.42 27.00 -0.05
C GLU A 234 -18.24 27.29 1.20
N THR A 235 -18.42 26.29 2.06
CA THR A 235 -19.18 26.41 3.31
C THR A 235 -18.32 26.88 4.48
N GLN A 236 -17.00 26.82 4.38
CA GLN A 236 -16.04 27.09 5.46
C GLN A 236 -16.32 26.22 6.70
N ASP A 237 -16.65 24.96 6.49
CA ASP A 237 -16.96 23.99 7.54
C ASP A 237 -16.51 22.57 7.10
N TYR A 238 -16.50 21.62 8.03
CA TYR A 238 -16.24 20.22 7.71
C TYR A 238 -17.52 19.54 7.23
N VAL A 239 -17.40 18.79 6.14
CA VAL A 239 -18.43 17.93 5.59
C VAL A 239 -17.97 16.47 5.64
N ASP A 240 -18.90 15.58 6.02
CA ASP A 240 -18.63 14.17 6.05
C ASP A 240 -18.59 13.57 4.63
N MET A 241 -17.45 13.03 4.23
CA MET A 241 -17.21 12.45 2.91
C MET A 241 -16.99 10.94 3.02
N THR A 242 -17.85 10.15 2.38
CA THR A 242 -17.74 8.70 2.31
C THR A 242 -17.11 8.24 1.01
N GLU A 243 -17.47 8.86 -0.11
CA GLU A 243 -16.86 8.68 -1.42
C GLU A 243 -15.95 9.87 -1.71
N ILE A 244 -14.67 9.62 -1.94
CA ILE A 244 -13.65 10.64 -2.08
C ILE A 244 -13.21 10.70 -3.55
N PRO A 245 -13.42 11.84 -4.27
CA PRO A 245 -12.93 12.01 -5.63
C PRO A 245 -11.40 11.90 -5.69
N TYR A 246 -10.87 11.28 -6.74
CA TYR A 246 -9.43 11.08 -6.92
C TYR A 246 -8.59 12.36 -6.83
N ASN A 247 -9.10 13.45 -7.40
CA ASN A 247 -8.41 14.75 -7.42
C ASN A 247 -8.71 15.63 -6.20
N PHE A 248 -9.52 15.13 -5.23
CA PHE A 248 -9.87 15.91 -4.06
C PHE A 248 -8.74 15.89 -3.01
N THR A 249 -8.49 17.03 -2.42
CA THR A 249 -7.65 17.18 -1.23
C THR A 249 -8.15 18.37 -0.43
N ASP A 250 -8.09 18.29 0.89
CA ASP A 250 -8.31 19.42 1.80
C ASP A 250 -7.02 19.83 2.52
N ASP A 251 -5.87 19.22 2.15
CA ASP A 251 -4.53 19.42 2.72
C ASP A 251 -4.38 19.02 4.21
N TRP A 252 -5.48 18.55 4.83
CA TRP A 252 -5.50 18.14 6.24
C TRP A 252 -5.86 16.65 6.37
N ASN A 253 -7.12 16.31 6.12
CA ASN A 253 -7.65 14.98 6.34
C ASN A 253 -7.55 14.09 5.10
N ILE A 254 -7.51 14.69 3.90
CA ILE A 254 -7.39 13.97 2.64
C ILE A 254 -6.27 14.60 1.83
N GLN A 255 -5.16 13.91 1.72
CA GLN A 255 -4.02 14.33 0.92
C GLN A 255 -4.20 13.87 -0.54
N ALA A 256 -3.51 14.58 -1.46
CA ALA A 256 -3.64 14.38 -2.89
C ALA A 256 -3.50 12.90 -3.29
N HIS A 257 -4.38 12.46 -4.19
CA HIS A 257 -4.40 11.10 -4.75
C HIS A 257 -4.57 9.97 -3.71
N GLY A 258 -5.20 10.28 -2.55
CA GLY A 258 -5.36 9.32 -1.47
C GLY A 258 -4.03 8.91 -0.80
N TYR A 259 -2.96 9.69 -0.98
CA TYR A 259 -1.66 9.41 -0.37
C TYR A 259 -1.80 9.20 1.13
N ALA A 260 -2.62 10.03 1.81
CA ALA A 260 -3.07 9.78 3.17
C ALA A 260 -4.53 10.24 3.34
N ALA A 261 -5.31 9.47 4.12
CA ALA A 261 -6.65 9.84 4.56
C ALA A 261 -6.76 9.55 6.05
N TYR A 262 -7.20 10.55 6.82
CA TYR A 262 -7.29 10.49 8.29
C TYR A 262 -8.73 10.34 8.74
N PHE A 263 -8.98 9.39 9.65
CA PHE A 263 -10.27 9.12 10.26
C PHE A 263 -10.24 9.39 11.78
N TYR A 264 -11.42 9.63 12.37
CA TYR A 264 -11.58 10.10 13.75
C TYR A 264 -12.40 9.13 14.61
N GLU A 265 -12.43 7.88 14.26
CA GLU A 265 -13.13 6.85 15.02
C GLU A 265 -12.17 5.76 15.52
N PRO A 266 -12.42 5.17 16.72
CA PRO A 266 -11.56 4.13 17.27
C PRO A 266 -11.47 2.90 16.37
N SER A 267 -10.23 2.50 16.03
CA SER A 267 -9.97 1.36 15.13
C SER A 267 -9.63 0.04 15.84
N SER A 268 -9.58 0.01 17.17
CA SER A 268 -9.17 -1.19 17.94
C SER A 268 -10.08 -2.40 17.74
N SER A 269 -11.35 -2.19 17.38
CA SER A 269 -12.30 -3.27 17.06
C SER A 269 -12.18 -3.81 15.63
N TRP A 270 -11.51 -3.10 14.71
CA TRP A 270 -11.47 -3.48 13.29
C TRP A 270 -10.62 -4.72 13.06
N ASN A 271 -11.16 -5.68 12.30
CA ASN A 271 -10.41 -6.86 11.86
C ASN A 271 -9.61 -6.55 10.60
N ARG A 272 -10.18 -5.78 9.68
CA ARG A 272 -9.52 -5.35 8.46
C ARG A 272 -10.03 -3.98 8.01
N ILE A 273 -9.18 -3.29 7.26
CA ILE A 273 -9.51 -2.06 6.55
C ILE A 273 -9.39 -2.29 5.06
N GLY A 274 -10.27 -1.72 4.27
CA GLY A 274 -10.29 -1.93 2.83
C GLY A 274 -10.51 -0.65 2.04
N VAL A 275 -10.16 -0.70 0.76
CA VAL A 275 -10.38 0.39 -0.17
C VAL A 275 -10.90 -0.14 -1.50
N LYS A 276 -11.85 0.57 -2.09
CA LYS A 276 -12.45 0.26 -3.39
C LYS A 276 -12.44 1.49 -4.27
N ALA A 277 -12.07 1.34 -5.54
CA ALA A 277 -12.18 2.39 -6.54
C ALA A 277 -13.51 2.31 -7.28
N ILE A 278 -14.03 3.49 -7.69
CA ILE A 278 -15.22 3.65 -8.51
C ILE A 278 -14.88 4.52 -9.70
N TYR A 279 -15.24 4.09 -10.90
CA TYR A 279 -15.05 4.85 -12.13
C TYR A 279 -16.37 5.05 -12.88
N ARG A 280 -16.67 6.29 -13.24
CA ARG A 280 -17.90 6.70 -13.95
C ARG A 280 -17.60 7.21 -15.36
N GLY A 281 -16.82 6.41 -16.12
CA GLY A 281 -16.54 6.70 -17.52
C GLY A 281 -17.67 6.23 -18.44
N GLY A 282 -18.04 7.07 -19.40
CA GLY A 282 -19.22 6.82 -20.24
C GLY A 282 -20.53 6.91 -19.46
N ASP A 283 -21.48 6.02 -19.79
CA ASP A 283 -22.81 5.99 -19.17
C ASP A 283 -22.94 4.92 -18.06
N GLU A 284 -21.84 4.27 -17.67
CA GLU A 284 -21.83 3.16 -16.71
C GLU A 284 -20.85 3.43 -15.56
N GLU A 285 -21.27 3.03 -14.35
CA GLU A 285 -20.39 2.94 -13.20
C GLU A 285 -19.74 1.56 -13.14
N ARG A 286 -18.44 1.53 -12.90
CA ARG A 286 -17.65 0.32 -12.69
C ARG A 286 -16.87 0.46 -11.39
N GLU A 287 -16.82 -0.63 -10.62
CA GLU A 287 -16.12 -0.70 -9.36
C GLU A 287 -14.99 -1.72 -9.41
N SER A 288 -13.94 -1.49 -8.63
CA SER A 288 -12.95 -2.52 -8.35
C SER A 288 -13.46 -3.50 -7.28
N GLU A 289 -12.76 -4.61 -7.10
CA GLU A 289 -12.85 -5.37 -5.85
C GLU A 289 -12.33 -4.52 -4.67
N ILE A 290 -12.75 -4.84 -3.44
CA ILE A 290 -12.19 -4.22 -2.24
C ILE A 290 -10.82 -4.84 -1.97
N SER A 291 -9.79 -4.02 -1.90
CA SER A 291 -8.46 -4.43 -1.44
C SER A 291 -8.39 -4.31 0.08
N TRP A 292 -8.25 -5.44 0.76
CA TRP A 292 -8.24 -5.53 2.21
C TRP A 292 -6.83 -5.61 2.79
N LEU A 293 -6.57 -4.84 3.84
CA LEU A 293 -5.45 -5.01 4.76
C LEU A 293 -5.98 -5.61 6.06
N LEU A 294 -5.49 -6.79 6.43
CA LEU A 294 -5.84 -7.45 7.68
C LEU A 294 -5.11 -6.76 8.84
N LEU A 295 -5.85 -6.34 9.87
CA LEU A 295 -5.32 -5.67 11.07
C LEU A 295 -5.23 -6.62 12.26
N LYS A 296 -6.20 -7.53 12.37
CA LYS A 296 -6.20 -8.63 13.34
C LYS A 296 -7.11 -9.76 12.84
N PRO A 297 -6.88 -11.01 13.24
CA PRO A 297 -7.73 -12.11 12.84
C PRO A 297 -9.15 -11.94 13.42
N PHE A 298 -10.14 -12.56 12.76
CA PHE A 298 -11.50 -12.64 13.28
C PHE A 298 -11.55 -13.55 14.50
N ALA A 299 -12.45 -13.25 15.44
CA ALA A 299 -12.52 -13.98 16.71
C ALA A 299 -12.79 -15.49 16.56
N ASN A 300 -13.53 -15.88 15.50
CA ASN A 300 -13.84 -17.27 15.18
C ASN A 300 -12.74 -17.99 14.35
N GLU A 301 -11.69 -17.29 13.94
CA GLU A 301 -10.59 -17.82 13.11
C GLU A 301 -9.29 -17.97 13.89
N ALA A 302 -9.24 -17.47 15.12
CA ALA A 302 -8.03 -17.48 15.94
C ALA A 302 -8.30 -17.97 17.36
N THR A 303 -7.34 -18.69 17.92
CA THR A 303 -7.24 -18.95 19.34
C THR A 303 -6.58 -17.76 20.03
N VAL A 304 -7.23 -17.14 20.99
CA VAL A 304 -6.75 -15.91 21.64
C VAL A 304 -6.33 -16.19 23.10
N PHE A 305 -5.10 -15.81 23.43
CA PHE A 305 -4.58 -15.71 24.79
C PHE A 305 -4.61 -14.25 25.22
N ASP A 306 -5.70 -13.80 25.83
CA ASP A 306 -5.88 -12.40 26.24
C ASP A 306 -5.51 -12.21 27.71
N PHE A 307 -4.34 -11.64 27.95
CA PHE A 307 -3.85 -11.33 29.28
C PHE A 307 -4.59 -10.13 29.88
N SER A 308 -5.05 -9.20 29.03
CA SER A 308 -5.76 -8.00 29.46
C SER A 308 -7.17 -8.29 30.00
N ALA A 309 -7.75 -9.38 29.56
CA ALA A 309 -9.06 -9.88 30.04
C ALA A 309 -8.95 -10.79 31.28
N MET A 310 -7.74 -11.06 31.78
CA MET A 310 -7.56 -11.87 32.98
C MET A 310 -8.21 -11.20 34.20
N ASP A 311 -8.95 -11.99 34.95
CA ASP A 311 -9.62 -11.52 36.17
C ASP A 311 -8.59 -11.21 37.27
N LYS A 312 -8.55 -9.95 37.70
CA LYS A 312 -7.64 -9.44 38.74
C LYS A 312 -7.89 -10.02 40.13
N ASP A 313 -9.10 -10.47 40.41
CA ASP A 313 -9.43 -11.01 41.70
C ASP A 313 -8.95 -12.46 41.87
N THR A 314 -8.75 -13.16 40.78
CA THR A 314 -8.37 -14.58 40.79
C THR A 314 -6.97 -14.86 40.21
N THR A 315 -6.45 -13.97 39.34
CA THR A 315 -5.14 -14.14 38.74
C THR A 315 -4.06 -13.45 39.58
N PRO A 316 -3.04 -14.16 40.09
CA PRO A 316 -1.91 -13.52 40.73
C PRO A 316 -1.14 -12.63 39.75
N TYR A 317 -0.94 -11.35 40.10
CA TYR A 317 -0.15 -10.40 39.35
C TYR A 317 0.87 -9.67 40.21
N SER A 318 1.93 -9.18 39.57
CA SER A 318 2.97 -8.37 40.20
C SER A 318 2.68 -6.87 40.06
N THR A 319 3.16 -6.10 41.02
CA THR A 319 3.09 -4.64 41.06
C THR A 319 4.46 -4.12 41.57
N ASN A 320 4.59 -2.81 41.75
CA ASN A 320 5.79 -2.21 42.38
C ASN A 320 6.01 -2.72 43.83
N SER A 321 4.99 -3.27 44.49
CA SER A 321 5.03 -3.75 45.88
C SER A 321 4.76 -5.24 46.06
N SER A 322 4.50 -5.98 44.97
CA SER A 322 4.17 -7.40 45.00
C SER A 322 4.81 -8.15 43.83
N ASN A 323 5.31 -9.35 44.10
CA ASN A 323 5.86 -10.27 43.09
C ASN A 323 4.96 -11.50 42.88
N ALA A 324 3.67 -11.41 43.22
CA ALA A 324 2.74 -12.55 43.16
C ALA A 324 2.53 -13.10 41.73
N GLY A 325 2.72 -12.28 40.70
CA GLY A 325 2.61 -12.68 39.30
C GLY A 325 3.89 -13.18 38.67
N ASP A 326 5.00 -13.34 39.44
CA ASP A 326 6.27 -13.82 38.92
C ASP A 326 6.18 -15.25 38.39
N ILE A 327 6.70 -15.47 37.18
CA ILE A 327 6.75 -16.76 36.50
C ILE A 327 8.11 -17.41 36.79
N THR A 328 8.18 -18.20 37.84
CA THR A 328 9.40 -18.89 38.27
C THR A 328 9.47 -20.35 37.79
N THR A 329 8.38 -20.88 37.25
CA THR A 329 8.27 -22.16 36.56
C THR A 329 7.45 -21.97 35.31
N ALA A 330 7.67 -22.82 34.30
CA ALA A 330 6.93 -22.74 33.05
C ALA A 330 5.41 -22.71 33.30
N LYS A 331 4.74 -21.78 32.64
CA LYS A 331 3.27 -21.67 32.62
C LYS A 331 2.76 -22.22 31.29
N VAL A 332 1.77 -23.10 31.37
CA VAL A 332 1.11 -23.70 30.22
C VAL A 332 -0.32 -23.22 30.18
N LEU A 333 -0.68 -22.60 29.08
CA LEU A 333 -2.02 -22.16 28.73
C LEU A 333 -2.51 -22.97 27.54
N SER A 334 -3.74 -23.47 27.55
CA SER A 334 -4.29 -24.21 26.43
C SER A 334 -5.68 -23.67 26.11
N ALA A 335 -5.91 -23.39 24.86
CA ALA A 335 -7.20 -22.99 24.31
C ALA A 335 -7.35 -23.62 22.93
N ASP A 336 -8.52 -24.13 22.60
CA ASP A 336 -8.82 -24.86 21.36
C ASP A 336 -7.74 -25.92 21.05
N ASN A 337 -7.07 -25.77 19.89
CA ASN A 337 -6.01 -26.66 19.44
C ASN A 337 -4.60 -26.08 19.67
N VAL A 338 -4.47 -25.00 20.43
CA VAL A 338 -3.18 -24.33 20.69
C VAL A 338 -2.77 -24.46 22.15
N THR A 339 -1.53 -24.84 22.36
CA THR A 339 -0.88 -24.80 23.67
C THR A 339 0.23 -23.75 23.64
N LEU A 340 0.14 -22.76 24.53
CA LEU A 340 1.16 -21.74 24.77
C LEU A 340 1.91 -22.08 26.06
N THR A 341 3.22 -22.30 25.94
CA THR A 341 4.11 -22.45 27.09
C THR A 341 4.96 -21.19 27.26
N ILE A 342 4.89 -20.56 28.42
CA ILE A 342 5.67 -19.40 28.82
C ILE A 342 6.80 -19.88 29.73
N SER A 343 8.06 -19.80 29.30
CA SER A 343 9.20 -20.21 30.14
C SER A 343 9.52 -19.13 31.20
N PRO A 344 10.14 -19.49 32.32
CA PRO A 344 10.76 -18.52 33.20
C PRO A 344 11.94 -17.84 32.49
N CYS A 345 12.30 -16.62 32.93
CA CYS A 345 13.54 -15.98 32.52
C CYS A 345 14.71 -16.60 33.30
N GLU A 346 15.64 -17.29 32.59
CA GLU A 346 16.82 -17.90 33.21
C GLU A 346 17.99 -16.90 33.23
N GLY A 347 18.70 -16.85 34.34
CA GLY A 347 19.90 -16.00 34.48
C GLY A 347 19.63 -14.50 34.56
N GLY A 348 18.40 -14.08 34.46
CA GLY A 348 17.98 -12.68 34.53
C GLY A 348 17.74 -12.21 35.96
N ASN A 349 17.90 -10.91 36.18
CA ASN A 349 17.61 -10.30 37.48
C ASN A 349 16.10 -10.08 37.74
N THR A 350 15.29 -10.13 36.69
CA THR A 350 13.85 -9.87 36.72
C THR A 350 13.10 -11.06 36.12
N PRO A 351 12.23 -11.77 36.86
CA PRO A 351 11.41 -12.85 36.31
C PRO A 351 10.37 -12.33 35.29
N ASN A 352 10.03 -13.17 34.32
CA ASN A 352 8.83 -12.99 33.53
C ASN A 352 7.62 -12.95 34.46
N ARG A 353 6.60 -12.18 34.15
CA ARG A 353 5.49 -11.97 35.10
C ARG A 353 4.19 -11.52 34.45
N TYR A 354 3.11 -11.82 35.10
CA TYR A 354 1.85 -11.10 34.93
C TYR A 354 1.94 -9.81 35.72
N TRP A 355 1.77 -8.66 35.06
CA TRP A 355 1.94 -7.34 35.63
C TRP A 355 0.66 -6.52 35.51
N LEU A 356 0.24 -5.87 36.59
CA LEU A 356 -0.85 -4.90 36.50
C LEU A 356 -0.35 -3.61 35.85
N ASP A 357 -0.85 -3.29 34.68
CA ASP A 357 -0.66 -1.96 34.08
C ASP A 357 -1.50 -0.93 34.83
N TYR A 358 -0.82 0.07 35.37
CA TYR A 358 -1.47 1.03 36.25
C TYR A 358 -2.38 2.01 35.51
N ASN A 359 -2.06 2.32 34.24
CA ASN A 359 -2.82 3.26 33.42
C ASN A 359 -4.08 2.60 32.86
N LEU A 360 -3.91 1.39 32.31
CA LEU A 360 -5.01 0.64 31.69
C LEU A 360 -5.83 -0.18 32.71
N GLN A 361 -5.31 -0.37 33.94
CA GLN A 361 -5.93 -1.22 34.95
C GLN A 361 -6.16 -2.67 34.48
N THR A 362 -5.31 -3.17 33.60
CA THR A 362 -5.35 -4.51 33.03
C THR A 362 -4.07 -5.29 33.30
N ILE A 363 -4.11 -6.62 33.18
CA ILE A 363 -2.92 -7.46 33.33
C ILE A 363 -2.22 -7.55 31.98
N GLN A 364 -0.88 -7.44 31.99
CA GLN A 364 -0.01 -7.69 30.85
C GLN A 364 0.94 -8.85 31.15
N LEU A 365 1.31 -9.63 30.15
CA LEU A 365 2.48 -10.52 30.22
C LEU A 365 3.73 -9.71 29.94
N ARG A 366 4.60 -9.52 30.93
CA ARG A 366 5.92 -8.89 30.78
C ARG A 366 6.99 -9.94 30.72
N MET A 367 7.70 -9.96 29.57
CA MET A 367 8.81 -10.89 29.30
C MET A 367 10.15 -10.13 29.38
N TYR A 368 11.05 -10.65 30.18
CA TYR A 368 12.42 -10.14 30.38
C TYR A 368 13.47 -11.08 29.81
N GLY A 369 13.07 -12.12 29.11
CA GLY A 369 13.85 -13.16 28.49
C GLY A 369 13.10 -14.50 28.45
N GLY A 370 13.80 -15.57 28.06
CA GLY A 370 13.19 -16.89 27.93
C GLY A 370 12.38 -17.07 26.66
N THR A 371 11.38 -17.95 26.68
CA THR A 371 10.66 -18.35 25.48
C THR A 371 9.14 -18.31 25.62
N LEU A 372 8.47 -18.03 24.51
CA LEU A 372 7.08 -18.39 24.26
C LEU A 372 7.09 -19.55 23.26
N THR A 373 6.49 -20.68 23.63
CA THR A 373 6.41 -21.84 22.76
C THR A 373 4.96 -22.14 22.43
N PHE A 374 4.68 -22.23 21.14
CA PHE A 374 3.35 -22.56 20.61
C PHE A 374 3.39 -23.96 20.00
N ASP A 375 2.48 -24.81 20.45
CA ASP A 375 2.31 -26.18 19.98
C ASP A 375 0.88 -26.42 19.51
N VAL A 376 0.72 -27.17 18.43
CA VAL A 376 -0.55 -27.66 17.93
C VAL A 376 -0.50 -29.17 17.67
N PRO A 377 -1.65 -29.90 17.70
CA PRO A 377 -1.69 -31.33 17.36
C PRO A 377 -1.21 -31.63 15.93
N ASP A 378 -0.81 -32.87 15.69
CA ASP A 378 -0.22 -33.35 14.42
C ASP A 378 -1.06 -33.05 13.16
N ASN A 379 -2.38 -32.89 13.34
CA ASN A 379 -3.30 -32.56 12.24
C ASN A 379 -3.57 -31.06 12.06
N TYR A 380 -2.79 -30.20 12.73
CA TYR A 380 -2.86 -28.75 12.59
C TYR A 380 -1.51 -28.15 12.25
N THR A 381 -1.52 -26.98 11.62
CA THR A 381 -0.35 -26.08 11.47
C THR A 381 -0.73 -24.69 11.94
N ILE A 382 0.21 -23.99 12.54
CA ILE A 382 0.12 -22.57 12.85
C ILE A 382 0.45 -21.83 11.56
N GLU A 383 -0.45 -20.93 11.10
CA GLU A 383 -0.24 -20.09 9.92
C GLU A 383 0.19 -18.67 10.31
N ASN A 384 -0.41 -18.12 11.38
CA ASN A 384 -0.06 -16.80 11.90
C ASN A 384 -0.10 -16.76 13.43
N ILE A 385 0.80 -15.92 14.00
CA ILE A 385 0.75 -15.53 15.40
C ILE A 385 0.81 -14.01 15.47
N TRP A 386 -0.23 -13.39 15.99
CA TRP A 386 -0.35 -11.95 16.16
C TRP A 386 0.00 -11.57 17.59
N PHE A 387 0.96 -10.67 17.79
CA PHE A 387 1.37 -10.20 19.10
C PHE A 387 0.88 -8.76 19.31
N PHE A 388 -0.11 -8.58 20.14
CA PHE A 388 -0.61 -7.26 20.53
C PHE A 388 0.18 -6.79 21.75
N ALA A 389 1.28 -6.12 21.51
CA ALA A 389 2.25 -5.69 22.51
C ALA A 389 2.33 -4.17 22.57
N SER A 390 2.35 -3.59 23.77
CA SER A 390 2.59 -2.15 23.97
C SER A 390 4.09 -1.81 23.94
N GLU A 391 4.96 -2.81 24.03
CA GLU A 391 6.42 -2.68 23.87
C GLU A 391 6.97 -4.03 23.39
N TRP A 392 7.78 -4.00 22.34
CA TRP A 392 8.40 -5.18 21.76
C TRP A 392 9.92 -5.01 21.74
N ASN A 393 10.65 -6.08 22.02
CA ASN A 393 12.10 -6.08 21.91
C ASN A 393 12.50 -6.62 20.54
N ASP A 394 13.07 -5.76 19.69
CA ASP A 394 13.41 -6.06 18.29
C ASP A 394 14.51 -7.11 18.13
N ASP A 395 15.30 -7.38 19.19
CA ASP A 395 16.27 -8.47 19.22
C ASP A 395 15.64 -9.87 19.44
N THR A 396 14.30 -9.93 19.57
CA THR A 396 13.53 -11.19 19.68
C THR A 396 13.60 -11.96 18.35
N TRP A 397 13.79 -13.26 18.41
CA TRP A 397 13.88 -14.10 17.22
C TRP A 397 13.01 -15.35 17.30
N PHE A 398 12.63 -15.87 16.14
CA PHE A 398 11.75 -17.03 15.99
C PHE A 398 12.49 -18.25 15.48
N SER A 399 12.08 -19.46 15.91
CA SER A 399 12.71 -20.72 15.48
C SER A 399 12.49 -21.04 14.00
N CYS A 400 11.47 -20.49 13.39
CA CYS A 400 11.09 -20.65 11.98
C CYS A 400 10.10 -19.56 11.56
N GLY A 401 9.80 -19.47 10.25
CA GLY A 401 8.89 -18.49 9.68
C GLY A 401 9.46 -17.08 9.63
N ASP A 402 8.63 -16.14 9.26
CA ASP A 402 8.97 -14.73 9.13
C ASP A 402 8.19 -13.91 10.15
N TYR A 403 8.78 -12.84 10.67
CA TYR A 403 8.13 -11.92 11.61
C TYR A 403 8.28 -10.49 11.13
N GLU A 404 7.16 -9.81 11.01
CA GLU A 404 7.07 -8.42 10.59
C GLU A 404 5.88 -7.75 11.27
N ASP A 405 6.04 -6.53 11.73
CA ASP A 405 4.97 -5.67 12.29
C ASP A 405 4.04 -6.34 13.32
N GLY A 406 4.61 -7.12 14.23
CA GLY A 406 3.84 -7.81 15.28
C GLY A 406 3.21 -9.12 14.83
N VAL A 407 3.45 -9.59 13.62
CA VAL A 407 2.86 -10.81 13.07
C VAL A 407 3.96 -11.80 12.66
N TRP A 408 3.92 -13.00 13.22
CA TRP A 408 4.66 -14.13 12.69
C TRP A 408 3.81 -14.84 11.63
N THR A 409 4.43 -15.18 10.51
CA THR A 409 3.82 -15.92 9.39
C THR A 409 4.64 -17.15 9.06
N GLY A 410 3.99 -18.29 8.86
CA GLY A 410 4.69 -19.53 8.52
C GLY A 410 3.74 -20.71 8.30
N SER A 411 4.28 -21.91 8.47
CA SER A 411 3.51 -23.16 8.49
C SER A 411 4.27 -24.16 9.35
N ALA A 412 3.93 -24.23 10.64
CA ALA A 412 4.64 -25.06 11.60
C ALA A 412 3.71 -25.64 12.67
N GLN A 413 4.05 -26.79 13.22
CA GLN A 413 3.35 -27.40 14.37
C GLN A 413 3.92 -26.92 15.70
N HIS A 414 5.14 -26.40 15.67
CA HIS A 414 5.89 -25.96 16.82
C HIS A 414 6.64 -24.68 16.48
N VAL A 415 6.34 -23.61 17.20
CA VAL A 415 7.01 -22.31 17.04
C VAL A 415 7.56 -21.86 18.37
N VAL A 416 8.86 -21.54 18.41
CA VAL A 416 9.51 -20.99 19.59
C VAL A 416 9.90 -19.54 19.29
N VAL A 417 9.39 -18.64 20.14
CA VAL A 417 9.77 -17.23 20.18
C VAL A 417 10.80 -17.05 21.30
N ASN A 418 12.00 -16.70 20.95
CA ASN A 418 13.08 -16.45 21.90
C ASN A 418 13.11 -14.96 22.22
N ILE A 419 12.55 -14.60 23.35
CA ILE A 419 12.50 -13.22 23.82
C ILE A 419 13.91 -12.79 24.21
N ALA A 420 14.37 -11.68 23.65
CA ALA A 420 15.69 -11.14 23.98
C ALA A 420 15.78 -10.76 25.45
N ASP A 421 16.92 -11.06 26.04
CA ASP A 421 17.22 -10.74 27.43
C ASP A 421 17.37 -9.22 27.61
N TYR A 422 16.67 -8.70 28.65
CA TYR A 422 16.85 -7.33 29.10
C TYR A 422 16.27 -6.23 28.17
N LYS A 423 16.46 -5.00 28.43
CA LYS A 423 15.75 -3.80 27.96
C LYS A 423 15.80 -3.54 26.43
N PRO A 424 14.65 -3.15 25.84
CA PRO A 424 13.33 -3.05 26.47
C PRO A 424 12.73 -4.42 26.73
N ASN A 425 11.96 -4.57 27.82
CA ASN A 425 11.21 -5.81 28.05
C ASN A 425 9.96 -5.84 27.16
N THR A 426 9.63 -7.00 26.63
CA THR A 426 8.42 -7.17 25.82
C THR A 426 7.18 -7.17 26.73
N LYS A 427 6.15 -6.34 26.40
CA LYS A 427 4.89 -6.18 27.14
C LYS A 427 3.72 -6.56 26.27
N ILE A 428 3.16 -7.74 26.49
CA ILE A 428 2.13 -8.34 25.66
C ILE A 428 0.76 -8.23 26.35
N ASN A 429 -0.21 -7.65 25.66
CA ASN A 429 -1.60 -7.56 26.10
C ASN A 429 -2.39 -8.81 25.71
N SER A 430 -2.21 -9.27 24.46
CA SER A 430 -2.83 -10.50 23.97
C SER A 430 -2.01 -11.12 22.82
N ILE A 431 -2.28 -12.41 22.56
CA ILE A 431 -1.70 -13.15 21.43
C ILE A 431 -2.87 -13.88 20.74
N ALA A 432 -2.99 -13.75 19.42
CA ALA A 432 -3.93 -14.50 18.61
C ALA A 432 -3.19 -15.46 17.68
N VAL A 433 -3.62 -16.72 17.65
CA VAL A 433 -2.97 -17.78 16.87
C VAL A 433 -3.97 -18.33 15.86
N VAL A 434 -3.67 -18.18 14.59
CA VAL A 434 -4.45 -18.74 13.48
C VAL A 434 -3.87 -20.11 13.13
N VAL A 435 -4.73 -21.13 13.19
CA VAL A 435 -4.35 -22.51 12.88
C VAL A 435 -5.17 -23.05 11.72
N LYS A 436 -4.55 -23.91 10.95
CA LYS A 436 -5.21 -24.61 9.84
C LYS A 436 -5.13 -26.12 10.05
N GLU A 437 -6.25 -26.79 9.88
CA GLU A 437 -6.29 -28.24 9.88
C GLU A 437 -5.59 -28.77 8.62
N THR A 438 -4.50 -29.50 8.82
CA THR A 438 -3.82 -30.20 7.73
C THR A 438 -4.63 -31.44 7.40
N ALA A 439 -5.10 -31.53 6.18
CA ALA A 439 -5.82 -32.72 5.71
C ALA A 439 -4.90 -33.94 5.86
N THR A 440 -5.03 -34.68 6.97
CA THR A 440 -4.45 -36.00 7.11
C THR A 440 -5.14 -36.89 6.08
N GLY A 441 -4.39 -37.31 5.10
CA GLY A 441 -4.73 -38.04 3.90
C GLY A 441 -6.06 -38.80 3.93
N ILE A 442 -6.86 -38.58 2.89
CA ILE A 442 -8.17 -39.11 2.62
C ILE A 442 -9.25 -38.56 3.57
N SER A 443 -9.70 -37.32 3.31
CA SER A 443 -11.04 -36.94 3.70
C SER A 443 -11.96 -38.07 3.22
N THR A 444 -12.67 -38.75 4.14
CA THR A 444 -13.83 -39.52 3.80
C THR A 444 -14.77 -38.55 3.11
N GLN A 445 -14.67 -38.53 1.78
CA GLN A 445 -15.58 -37.80 0.94
C GLN A 445 -16.97 -38.09 1.50
N LYS A 446 -17.69 -37.06 1.99
CA LYS A 446 -19.10 -37.19 2.29
C LYS A 446 -19.70 -37.84 1.06
N THR A 447 -19.94 -39.14 1.11
CA THR A 447 -20.59 -39.87 0.05
C THR A 447 -21.98 -39.29 -0.02
N PHE A 448 -22.17 -38.34 -0.93
CA PHE A 448 -23.49 -38.14 -1.50
C PHE A 448 -23.91 -39.53 -1.99
N ALA A 449 -25.02 -40.04 -1.49
CA ALA A 449 -25.52 -41.34 -1.91
C ALA A 449 -25.52 -41.34 -3.45
N PRO A 450 -24.75 -42.24 -4.10
CA PRO A 450 -24.59 -42.13 -5.55
C PRO A 450 -25.96 -42.45 -6.15
N THR A 451 -26.50 -41.48 -6.87
CA THR A 451 -27.54 -41.80 -7.85
C THR A 451 -26.94 -42.81 -8.81
N GLY A 452 -27.57 -43.99 -9.01
CA GLY A 452 -27.02 -45.11 -9.76
C GLY A 452 -26.76 -44.87 -11.25
N SER A 453 -26.26 -43.67 -11.57
CA SER A 453 -25.91 -43.25 -12.94
C SER A 453 -24.48 -43.65 -13.30
N TRP A 454 -24.30 -44.05 -14.56
CA TRP A 454 -22.99 -44.36 -15.15
C TRP A 454 -22.46 -43.17 -15.92
N TYR A 455 -21.13 -42.96 -15.92
CA TYR A 455 -20.47 -41.90 -16.65
C TYR A 455 -19.24 -42.43 -17.40
N THR A 456 -18.91 -41.82 -18.53
CA THR A 456 -17.58 -42.03 -19.15
C THR A 456 -16.53 -41.33 -18.31
N LEU A 457 -15.24 -41.63 -18.56
CA LEU A 457 -14.13 -40.88 -17.94
C LEU A 457 -14.11 -39.38 -18.32
N GLN A 458 -14.80 -39.01 -19.42
CA GLN A 458 -14.98 -37.62 -19.85
C GLN A 458 -16.23 -36.95 -19.25
N GLY A 459 -16.97 -37.65 -18.36
CA GLY A 459 -18.14 -37.10 -17.66
C GLY A 459 -19.47 -37.20 -18.41
N VAL A 460 -19.54 -37.92 -19.50
CA VAL A 460 -20.81 -38.16 -20.23
C VAL A 460 -21.65 -39.15 -19.45
N LYS A 461 -22.89 -38.79 -19.11
CA LYS A 461 -23.83 -39.58 -18.32
C LYS A 461 -24.55 -40.61 -19.18
N PHE A 462 -24.76 -41.80 -18.61
CA PHE A 462 -25.63 -42.87 -19.13
C PHE A 462 -26.78 -43.12 -18.16
N ASP A 463 -27.97 -43.28 -18.67
CA ASP A 463 -29.16 -43.59 -17.88
C ASP A 463 -29.33 -45.09 -17.57
N SER A 464 -28.48 -45.93 -18.14
CA SER A 464 -28.42 -47.38 -17.94
C SER A 464 -26.99 -47.89 -17.96
N THR A 465 -26.79 -49.14 -17.55
CA THR A 465 -25.48 -49.81 -17.64
C THR A 465 -24.93 -49.78 -19.07
N PRO A 466 -23.70 -49.24 -19.30
CA PRO A 466 -23.09 -49.22 -20.61
C PRO A 466 -22.93 -50.65 -21.17
N THR A 467 -23.26 -50.83 -22.45
CA THR A 467 -23.10 -52.11 -23.13
C THR A 467 -21.80 -52.21 -23.92
N GLN A 468 -21.11 -51.11 -24.11
CA GLN A 468 -19.78 -51.09 -24.74
C GLN A 468 -18.70 -51.42 -23.72
N LYS A 469 -17.73 -52.23 -24.12
CA LYS A 469 -16.56 -52.54 -23.32
C LYS A 469 -15.75 -51.24 -23.08
N GLY A 470 -15.40 -50.99 -21.85
CA GLY A 470 -14.65 -49.77 -21.50
C GLY A 470 -14.54 -49.51 -20.00
N LEU A 471 -13.90 -48.36 -19.68
CA LEU A 471 -13.82 -47.86 -18.31
C LEU A 471 -14.90 -46.79 -18.10
N TYR A 472 -15.68 -46.97 -17.05
CA TYR A 472 -16.79 -46.10 -16.69
C TYR A 472 -16.72 -45.74 -15.20
N ILE A 473 -17.34 -44.65 -14.81
CA ILE A 473 -17.51 -44.26 -13.41
C ILE A 473 -18.94 -44.65 -13.00
N HIS A 474 -19.06 -45.48 -11.99
CA HIS A 474 -20.33 -45.85 -11.38
C HIS A 474 -20.19 -45.83 -9.84
N HIS A 475 -21.10 -45.17 -9.17
CA HIS A 475 -21.03 -44.91 -7.71
C HIS A 475 -19.69 -44.31 -7.28
N GLY A 476 -19.09 -43.41 -8.09
CA GLY A 476 -17.81 -42.77 -7.78
C GLY A 476 -16.57 -43.66 -7.95
N HIS A 477 -16.75 -44.92 -8.42
CA HIS A 477 -15.66 -45.87 -8.68
C HIS A 477 -15.49 -46.12 -10.16
N ILE A 478 -14.23 -46.37 -10.59
CA ILE A 478 -13.95 -46.80 -11.96
C ILE A 478 -14.32 -48.29 -12.08
N VAL A 479 -15.22 -48.60 -13.00
CA VAL A 479 -15.72 -49.96 -13.29
C VAL A 479 -15.33 -50.35 -14.71
N VAL A 480 -14.84 -51.58 -14.87
CA VAL A 480 -14.54 -52.15 -16.19
C VAL A 480 -15.79 -52.89 -16.70
N VAL A 481 -16.37 -52.42 -17.77
CA VAL A 481 -17.39 -53.18 -18.51
C VAL A 481 -16.70 -54.03 -19.55
N LYS A 482 -16.83 -55.39 -19.47
CA LYS A 482 -16.12 -56.38 -20.30
C LYS A 482 -16.93 -56.76 -21.53
#